data_a395ce9d456799f3a69596732b3f6a6b
#
_entry.id   a395ce9d456799f3a69596732b3f6a6b
#
_cell.length_a   1.000
_cell.length_b   1.000
_cell.length_c   1.000
_cell.angle_alpha   90.00
_cell.angle_beta   90.00
_cell.angle_gamma   90.00
#
_symmetry.space_group_name_H-M   'P 1'
#
loop_
_entity.id
_entity.type
_entity.pdbx_description
1 polymer ?
#
loop_
_entity_poly.entity_id
_entity_poly.type
_entity_poly.pdbx_seq_one_letter_code
_entity_poly.pdbx_strand_id
1 'polypeptide(L)'
;RSVVEKQAGHPPFVLLSGAIGEAAAVDAMRLGFADYLLKDDMARLPHVLQRALEVAEARRAREQAAAELAASEQRLADLAEHLQTSIEEERAAIAREIHDDIGGALAAVKFDLAWLGRHSADDDQRRHAASATEMLQHAMDASQRLMFNLRPPVLDQGLVAAVRWLA
;
A
#
# COMPACT_ATOMS: atom_id res chain seq x y z
N ARG A 1 -20.63 21.44 -38.57
CA ARG A 1 -19.37 20.70 -38.24
C ARG A 1 -19.61 19.94 -36.95
N SER A 2 -20.12 18.70 -37.07
CA SER A 2 -20.20 17.84 -35.89
C SER A 2 -18.85 17.21 -35.68
N VAL A 3 -18.15 17.61 -34.65
CA VAL A 3 -16.96 16.92 -34.13
C VAL A 3 -17.46 15.61 -33.52
N VAL A 4 -17.07 14.49 -34.07
CA VAL A 4 -17.31 13.19 -33.45
C VAL A 4 -16.37 13.14 -32.26
N GLU A 5 -16.89 13.46 -31.08
CA GLU A 5 -16.14 13.31 -29.82
C GLU A 5 -15.76 11.84 -29.65
N LYS A 6 -14.47 11.61 -29.37
CA LYS A 6 -13.92 10.28 -28.99
C LYS A 6 -14.44 9.87 -27.62
N GLN A 7 -15.73 9.61 -27.49
CA GLN A 7 -16.29 9.06 -26.25
C GLN A 7 -16.12 7.54 -26.25
N ALA A 8 -15.64 7.00 -25.13
CA ALA A 8 -15.58 5.55 -24.91
C ALA A 8 -16.99 4.96 -25.07
N GLY A 9 -17.12 3.95 -25.94
CA GLY A 9 -18.39 3.24 -26.14
C GLY A 9 -19.12 3.55 -27.46
N HIS A 10 -18.71 4.53 -28.25
CA HIS A 10 -19.34 4.76 -29.56
C HIS A 10 -18.97 3.70 -30.60
N PRO A 11 -19.92 3.32 -31.49
CA PRO A 11 -19.62 2.44 -32.65
C PRO A 11 -18.58 3.11 -33.54
N PRO A 12 -17.77 2.34 -34.27
CA PRO A 12 -16.83 2.88 -35.22
C PRO A 12 -17.58 3.56 -36.39
N PHE A 13 -17.15 4.76 -36.77
CA PHE A 13 -17.71 5.49 -37.89
C PHE A 13 -16.83 5.28 -39.11
N VAL A 14 -17.45 4.89 -40.24
CA VAL A 14 -16.81 4.78 -41.54
C VAL A 14 -17.37 5.88 -42.47
N LEU A 15 -16.49 6.65 -43.06
CA LEU A 15 -16.89 7.71 -43.99
C LEU A 15 -17.12 7.11 -45.38
N LEU A 16 -18.30 7.35 -45.96
CA LEU A 16 -18.63 6.97 -47.34
C LEU A 16 -18.72 8.23 -48.23
N SER A 17 -17.91 8.30 -49.27
CA SER A 17 -17.85 9.48 -50.16
C SER A 17 -17.85 9.09 -51.64
N GLY A 18 -18.43 9.94 -52.49
CA GLY A 18 -18.39 9.75 -53.96
C GLY A 18 -17.09 10.22 -54.61
N ALA A 19 -16.42 11.21 -54.01
CA ALA A 19 -15.10 11.69 -54.40
C ALA A 19 -14.43 12.31 -53.21
N ILE A 20 -13.28 11.77 -52.81
CA ILE A 20 -12.51 12.31 -51.70
C ILE A 20 -11.05 12.44 -52.13
N GLY A 21 -10.48 13.63 -52.03
CA GLY A 21 -9.05 13.82 -52.19
C GLY A 21 -8.25 13.27 -51.00
N GLU A 22 -6.99 12.93 -51.23
CA GLU A 22 -6.11 12.39 -50.18
C GLU A 22 -6.10 13.24 -48.89
N ALA A 23 -6.08 14.56 -49.02
CA ALA A 23 -6.10 15.48 -47.88
C ALA A 23 -7.37 15.34 -47.04
N ALA A 24 -8.54 15.20 -47.66
CA ALA A 24 -9.82 15.04 -46.97
C ALA A 24 -9.95 13.65 -46.30
N ALA A 25 -9.34 12.62 -46.88
CA ALA A 25 -9.25 11.28 -46.26
C ALA A 25 -8.40 11.33 -44.98
N VAL A 26 -7.25 11.99 -45.02
CA VAL A 26 -6.40 12.19 -43.84
C VAL A 26 -7.11 13.00 -42.75
N ASP A 27 -7.84 14.03 -43.11
CA ASP A 27 -8.61 14.85 -42.18
C ASP A 27 -9.76 14.05 -41.54
N ALA A 28 -10.42 13.17 -42.27
CA ALA A 28 -11.43 12.27 -41.75
C ALA A 28 -10.84 11.33 -40.66
N MET A 29 -9.68 10.74 -40.91
CA MET A 29 -8.98 9.89 -39.94
C MET A 29 -8.56 10.68 -38.67
N ARG A 30 -8.10 11.92 -38.85
CA ARG A 30 -7.78 12.83 -37.71
C ARG A 30 -9.03 13.21 -36.90
N LEU A 31 -10.18 13.32 -37.51
CA LEU A 31 -11.46 13.59 -36.87
C LEU A 31 -12.02 12.36 -36.09
N GLY A 32 -11.39 11.19 -36.19
CA GLY A 32 -11.75 10.00 -35.46
C GLY A 32 -12.62 8.99 -36.20
N PHE A 33 -12.77 9.11 -37.51
CA PHE A 33 -13.37 8.05 -38.32
C PHE A 33 -12.46 6.82 -38.31
N ALA A 34 -13.07 5.63 -38.22
CA ALA A 34 -12.34 4.38 -38.19
C ALA A 34 -11.73 4.00 -39.54
N ASP A 35 -12.42 4.38 -40.64
CA ASP A 35 -11.96 4.18 -41.98
C ASP A 35 -12.78 5.05 -42.96
N TYR A 36 -12.38 5.07 -44.23
CA TYR A 36 -13.15 5.70 -45.31
C TYR A 36 -13.30 4.76 -46.51
N LEU A 37 -14.36 4.94 -47.30
CA LEU A 37 -14.64 4.13 -48.47
C LEU A 37 -15.22 5.02 -49.60
N LEU A 38 -14.77 4.79 -50.83
CA LEU A 38 -15.37 5.42 -52.00
C LEU A 38 -16.65 4.66 -52.39
N LYS A 39 -17.68 5.41 -52.84
CA LYS A 39 -18.95 4.82 -53.30
C LYS A 39 -18.76 3.87 -54.51
N ASP A 40 -17.72 4.09 -55.30
CA ASP A 40 -17.39 3.22 -56.43
C ASP A 40 -16.70 1.92 -56.02
N ASP A 41 -16.28 1.79 -54.78
CA ASP A 41 -15.58 0.60 -54.22
C ASP A 41 -16.40 -0.12 -53.14
N MET A 42 -17.72 -0.17 -53.30
CA MET A 42 -18.65 -0.77 -52.33
C MET A 42 -18.40 -2.26 -52.07
N ALA A 43 -17.74 -2.96 -52.98
CA ALA A 43 -17.38 -4.37 -52.78
C ALA A 43 -16.46 -4.59 -51.57
N ARG A 44 -15.70 -3.56 -51.18
CA ARG A 44 -14.81 -3.61 -49.99
C ARG A 44 -15.49 -3.25 -48.67
N LEU A 45 -16.74 -2.78 -48.73
CA LEU A 45 -17.47 -2.35 -47.51
C LEU A 45 -17.52 -3.42 -46.39
N PRO A 46 -17.79 -4.70 -46.67
CA PRO A 46 -17.79 -5.72 -45.62
C PRO A 46 -16.46 -5.83 -44.89
N HIS A 47 -15.35 -5.82 -45.64
CA HIS A 47 -14.00 -5.91 -45.09
C HIS A 47 -13.63 -4.70 -44.22
N VAL A 48 -13.96 -3.49 -44.71
CA VAL A 48 -13.73 -2.23 -44.00
C VAL A 48 -14.53 -2.21 -42.67
N LEU A 49 -15.80 -2.60 -42.71
CA LEU A 49 -16.63 -2.69 -41.52
C LEU A 49 -16.12 -3.72 -40.51
N GLN A 50 -15.77 -4.92 -41.00
CA GLN A 50 -15.23 -5.96 -40.13
C GLN A 50 -13.98 -5.49 -39.41
N ARG A 51 -13.03 -4.92 -40.13
CA ARG A 51 -11.79 -4.36 -39.55
C ARG A 51 -12.09 -3.25 -38.57
N ALA A 52 -13.01 -2.34 -38.86
CA ALA A 52 -13.38 -1.25 -37.98
C ALA A 52 -14.00 -1.76 -36.67
N LEU A 53 -14.83 -2.81 -36.74
CA LEU A 53 -15.41 -3.47 -35.56
C LEU A 53 -14.34 -4.18 -34.75
N GLU A 54 -13.47 -4.98 -35.37
CA GLU A 54 -12.38 -5.69 -34.65
C GLU A 54 -11.47 -4.72 -33.90
N VAL A 55 -11.07 -3.59 -34.50
CA VAL A 55 -10.27 -2.56 -33.86
C VAL A 55 -11.02 -1.91 -32.71
N ALA A 56 -12.33 -1.64 -32.89
CA ALA A 56 -13.15 -1.04 -31.83
C ALA A 56 -13.34 -2.00 -30.64
N GLU A 57 -13.54 -3.30 -30.89
CA GLU A 57 -13.65 -4.31 -29.86
C GLU A 57 -12.33 -4.51 -29.09
N ALA A 58 -11.21 -4.62 -29.81
CA ALA A 58 -9.90 -4.73 -29.19
C ALA A 58 -9.57 -3.51 -28.33
N ARG A 59 -9.94 -2.31 -28.77
CA ARG A 59 -9.77 -1.09 -27.99
C ARG A 59 -10.63 -1.11 -26.72
N ARG A 60 -11.91 -1.50 -26.83
CA ARG A 60 -12.79 -1.61 -25.64
C ARG A 60 -12.28 -2.63 -24.62
N ALA A 61 -11.86 -3.80 -25.11
CA ALA A 61 -11.29 -4.84 -24.24
C ALA A 61 -10.04 -4.32 -23.51
N ARG A 62 -9.18 -3.58 -24.20
CA ARG A 62 -7.99 -2.97 -23.59
C ARG A 62 -8.35 -1.90 -22.54
N GLU A 63 -9.32 -1.04 -22.84
CA GLU A 63 -9.79 0.00 -21.92
C GLU A 63 -10.42 -0.63 -20.65
N GLN A 64 -11.20 -1.70 -20.82
CA GLN A 64 -11.78 -2.46 -19.70
C GLN A 64 -10.71 -3.13 -18.85
N ALA A 65 -9.78 -3.84 -19.47
CA ALA A 65 -8.68 -4.49 -18.76
C ALA A 65 -7.80 -3.48 -18.00
N ALA A 66 -7.53 -2.31 -18.59
CA ALA A 66 -6.80 -1.24 -17.92
C ALA A 66 -7.56 -0.68 -16.70
N ALA A 67 -8.88 -0.51 -16.82
CA ALA A 67 -9.71 -0.05 -15.72
C ALA A 67 -9.79 -1.08 -14.58
N GLU A 68 -9.92 -2.38 -14.92
CA GLU A 68 -9.92 -3.47 -13.95
C GLU A 68 -8.58 -3.58 -13.22
N LEU A 69 -7.47 -3.44 -13.96
CA LEU A 69 -6.13 -3.45 -13.37
C LEU A 69 -5.95 -2.28 -12.40
N ALA A 70 -6.28 -1.06 -12.81
CA ALA A 70 -6.19 0.11 -11.94
C ALA A 70 -7.05 -0.03 -10.68
N ALA A 71 -8.26 -0.56 -10.78
CA ALA A 71 -9.12 -0.83 -9.63
C ALA A 71 -8.56 -1.93 -8.71
N SER A 72 -7.86 -2.92 -9.27
CA SER A 72 -7.18 -3.96 -8.49
C SER A 72 -5.96 -3.42 -7.76
N GLU A 73 -5.13 -2.61 -8.44
CA GLU A 73 -3.97 -1.95 -7.84
C GLU A 73 -4.38 -1.05 -6.66
N GLN A 74 -5.45 -0.27 -6.83
CA GLN A 74 -5.97 0.57 -5.75
C GLN A 74 -6.42 -0.26 -4.54
N ARG A 75 -7.16 -1.34 -4.77
CA ARG A 75 -7.60 -2.23 -3.68
C ARG A 75 -6.43 -2.87 -2.93
N LEU A 76 -5.36 -3.24 -3.65
CA LEU A 76 -4.15 -3.78 -3.02
C LEU A 76 -3.41 -2.71 -2.21
N ALA A 77 -3.34 -1.48 -2.70
CA ALA A 77 -2.75 -0.37 -1.97
C ALA A 77 -3.53 -0.06 -0.67
N ASP A 78 -4.85 0.02 -0.75
CA ASP A 78 -5.73 0.26 0.41
C ASP A 78 -5.59 -0.87 1.45
N LEU A 79 -5.53 -2.14 0.99
CA LEU A 79 -5.33 -3.29 1.88
C LEU A 79 -3.95 -3.27 2.54
N ALA A 80 -2.89 -2.93 1.79
CA ALA A 80 -1.54 -2.82 2.33
C ALA A 80 -1.45 -1.73 3.41
N GLU A 81 -2.06 -0.56 3.20
CA GLU A 81 -2.12 0.52 4.17
C GLU A 81 -2.88 0.09 5.44
N HIS A 82 -4.03 -0.57 5.27
CA HIS A 82 -4.80 -1.07 6.40
C HIS A 82 -4.05 -2.11 7.23
N LEU A 83 -3.37 -3.06 6.57
CA LEU A 83 -2.54 -4.06 7.24
C LEU A 83 -1.36 -3.43 7.98
N GLN A 84 -0.70 -2.44 7.37
CA GLN A 84 0.38 -1.70 8.00
C GLN A 84 -0.08 -1.04 9.30
N THR A 85 -1.20 -0.32 9.25
CA THR A 85 -1.79 0.34 10.41
C THR A 85 -2.15 -0.66 11.51
N SER A 86 -2.79 -1.77 11.14
CA SER A 86 -3.18 -2.83 12.10
C SER A 86 -1.96 -3.45 12.79
N ILE A 87 -0.87 -3.72 12.05
CA ILE A 87 0.38 -4.25 12.60
C ILE A 87 1.02 -3.24 13.59
N GLU A 88 1.00 -1.95 13.26
CA GLU A 88 1.54 -0.91 14.14
C GLU A 88 0.73 -0.76 15.42
N GLU A 89 -0.59 -0.81 15.34
CA GLU A 89 -1.48 -0.80 16.49
C GLU A 89 -1.27 -2.02 17.41
N GLU A 90 -1.15 -3.23 16.83
CA GLU A 90 -0.88 -4.45 17.56
C GLU A 90 0.48 -4.41 18.28
N ARG A 91 1.54 -3.96 17.57
CA ARG A 91 2.87 -3.77 18.17
C ARG A 91 2.85 -2.79 19.34
N ALA A 92 2.09 -1.70 19.20
CA ALA A 92 1.93 -0.73 20.27
C ALA A 92 1.16 -1.30 21.47
N ALA A 93 0.15 -2.13 21.23
CA ALA A 93 -0.60 -2.80 22.31
C ALA A 93 0.28 -3.79 23.06
N ILE A 94 1.03 -4.65 22.34
CA ILE A 94 1.96 -5.62 22.94
C ILE A 94 3.05 -4.91 23.76
N ALA A 95 3.62 -3.81 23.24
CA ALA A 95 4.66 -3.08 23.97
C ALA A 95 4.12 -2.49 25.29
N ARG A 96 2.88 -2.01 25.31
CA ARG A 96 2.23 -1.53 26.54
C ARG A 96 1.96 -2.66 27.53
N GLU A 97 1.43 -3.79 27.08
CA GLU A 97 1.17 -4.96 27.92
C GLU A 97 2.46 -5.49 28.56
N ILE A 98 3.56 -5.58 27.79
CA ILE A 98 4.88 -5.93 28.35
C ILE A 98 5.33 -4.92 29.41
N HIS A 99 5.12 -3.62 29.16
CA HIS A 99 5.50 -2.58 30.12
C HIS A 99 4.72 -2.67 31.43
N ASP A 100 3.40 -2.78 31.31
CA ASP A 100 2.50 -2.71 32.46
C ASP A 100 2.55 -4.00 33.29
N ASP A 101 2.50 -5.17 32.67
CA ASP A 101 2.43 -6.44 33.38
C ASP A 101 3.82 -6.94 33.78
N ILE A 102 4.74 -7.07 32.82
CA ILE A 102 6.06 -7.62 33.09
C ILE A 102 6.94 -6.59 33.79
N GLY A 103 6.94 -5.35 33.30
CA GLY A 103 7.72 -4.26 33.89
C GLY A 103 7.30 -3.98 35.35
N GLY A 104 6.00 -3.94 35.63
CA GLY A 104 5.45 -3.77 36.97
C GLY A 104 5.83 -4.91 37.89
N ALA A 105 5.69 -6.17 37.45
CA ALA A 105 6.06 -7.34 38.27
C ALA A 105 7.57 -7.38 38.56
N LEU A 106 8.42 -7.13 37.56
CA LEU A 106 9.88 -7.10 37.77
C LEU A 106 10.31 -5.97 38.73
N ALA A 107 9.64 -4.80 38.64
CA ALA A 107 9.89 -3.69 39.55
C ALA A 107 9.53 -4.06 41.01
N ALA A 108 8.40 -4.73 41.25
CA ALA A 108 7.99 -5.20 42.59
C ALA A 108 9.02 -6.18 43.15
N VAL A 109 9.45 -7.19 42.38
CA VAL A 109 10.48 -8.14 42.78
C VAL A 109 11.81 -7.44 43.10
N LYS A 110 12.17 -6.39 42.32
CA LYS A 110 13.37 -5.58 42.60
C LYS A 110 13.30 -4.88 43.98
N PHE A 111 12.15 -4.34 44.35
CA PHE A 111 11.96 -3.74 45.67
C PHE A 111 12.09 -4.76 46.81
N ASP A 112 11.50 -5.96 46.62
CA ASP A 112 11.57 -7.03 47.62
C ASP A 112 13.01 -7.54 47.82
N LEU A 113 13.74 -7.78 46.75
CA LEU A 113 15.15 -8.16 46.78
C LEU A 113 16.03 -7.09 47.43
N ALA A 114 15.79 -5.82 47.11
CA ALA A 114 16.49 -4.70 47.75
C ALA A 114 16.17 -4.59 49.26
N TRP A 115 14.94 -4.88 49.66
CA TRP A 115 14.56 -4.93 51.06
C TRP A 115 15.25 -6.08 51.78
N LEU A 116 15.25 -7.29 51.22
CA LEU A 116 15.93 -8.48 51.75
C LEU A 116 17.43 -8.24 51.92
N GLY A 117 18.10 -7.68 50.90
CA GLY A 117 19.53 -7.37 50.98
C GLY A 117 19.89 -6.39 52.09
N ARG A 118 18.99 -5.45 52.45
CA ARG A 118 19.22 -4.46 53.50
C ARG A 118 18.93 -5.00 54.89
N HIS A 119 17.96 -5.91 55.04
CA HIS A 119 17.47 -6.36 56.36
C HIS A 119 17.95 -7.75 56.75
N SER A 120 18.62 -8.49 55.86
CA SER A 120 19.21 -9.79 56.18
C SER A 120 20.44 -9.64 57.09
N ALA A 121 20.46 -10.38 58.18
CA ALA A 121 21.61 -10.46 59.09
C ALA A 121 22.68 -11.45 58.60
N ASP A 122 22.32 -12.37 57.69
CA ASP A 122 23.16 -13.44 57.18
C ASP A 122 23.86 -12.99 55.86
N ASP A 123 25.15 -13.15 55.82
CA ASP A 123 25.99 -12.79 54.67
C ASP A 123 25.67 -13.66 53.42
N ASP A 124 25.30 -14.94 53.62
CA ASP A 124 24.90 -15.81 52.53
C ASP A 124 23.60 -15.34 51.90
N GLN A 125 22.62 -14.97 52.68
CA GLN A 125 21.36 -14.41 52.20
C GLN A 125 21.56 -13.09 51.47
N ARG A 126 22.46 -12.22 51.98
CA ARG A 126 22.80 -10.98 51.26
C ARG A 126 23.42 -11.24 49.90
N ARG A 127 24.33 -12.24 49.80
CA ARG A 127 24.94 -12.66 48.53
C ARG A 127 23.89 -13.19 47.55
N HIS A 128 22.98 -14.05 48.02
CA HIS A 128 21.89 -14.56 47.19
C HIS A 128 20.95 -13.45 46.69
N ALA A 129 20.58 -12.51 47.55
CA ALA A 129 19.76 -11.37 47.16
C ALA A 129 20.47 -10.48 46.13
N ALA A 130 21.76 -10.27 46.25
CA ALA A 130 22.56 -9.52 45.25
C ALA A 130 22.60 -10.24 43.90
N SER A 131 22.89 -11.53 43.90
CA SER A 131 22.91 -12.35 42.65
C SER A 131 21.54 -12.39 41.99
N ALA A 132 20.45 -12.53 42.76
CA ALA A 132 19.08 -12.46 42.22
C ALA A 132 18.76 -11.07 41.63
N THR A 133 19.26 -9.99 42.25
CA THR A 133 19.11 -8.63 41.76
C THR A 133 19.79 -8.43 40.39
N GLU A 134 21.00 -9.00 40.20
CA GLU A 134 21.72 -8.96 38.93
C GLU A 134 20.93 -9.70 37.84
N MET A 135 20.45 -10.91 38.12
CA MET A 135 19.63 -11.66 37.14
C MET A 135 18.34 -10.92 36.79
N LEU A 136 17.70 -10.30 37.78
CA LEU A 136 16.51 -9.49 37.56
C LEU A 136 16.81 -8.28 36.69
N GLN A 137 17.95 -7.62 36.90
CA GLN A 137 18.35 -6.48 36.04
C GLN A 137 18.54 -6.93 34.58
N HIS A 138 19.16 -8.10 34.35
CA HIS A 138 19.24 -8.65 33.00
C HIS A 138 17.88 -8.91 32.35
N ALA A 139 16.91 -9.41 33.12
CA ALA A 139 15.54 -9.62 32.64
C ALA A 139 14.84 -8.30 32.34
N MET A 140 15.01 -7.26 33.14
CA MET A 140 14.49 -5.92 32.90
C MET A 140 15.07 -5.31 31.62
N ASP A 141 16.39 -5.42 31.42
CA ASP A 141 17.07 -4.93 30.22
C ASP A 141 16.61 -5.69 28.96
N ALA A 142 16.37 -7.00 29.06
CA ALA A 142 15.82 -7.80 27.97
C ALA A 142 14.38 -7.37 27.61
N SER A 143 13.54 -7.17 28.62
CA SER A 143 12.18 -6.65 28.44
C SER A 143 12.18 -5.27 27.75
N GLN A 144 13.05 -4.36 28.18
CA GLN A 144 13.20 -3.05 27.55
C GLN A 144 13.64 -3.14 26.10
N ARG A 145 14.60 -4.03 25.77
CA ARG A 145 15.02 -4.25 24.37
C ARG A 145 13.88 -4.80 23.51
N LEU A 146 13.05 -5.70 24.04
CA LEU A 146 11.88 -6.22 23.32
C LEU A 146 10.87 -5.11 23.03
N MET A 147 10.54 -4.28 24.02
CA MET A 147 9.64 -3.13 23.83
C MET A 147 10.19 -2.14 22.79
N PHE A 148 11.50 -1.87 22.85
CA PHE A 148 12.17 -0.97 21.91
C PHE A 148 12.10 -1.50 20.46
N ASN A 149 12.27 -2.81 20.25
CA ASN A 149 12.17 -3.44 18.94
C ASN A 149 10.74 -3.49 18.40
N LEU A 150 9.75 -3.61 19.29
CA LEU A 150 8.34 -3.59 18.92
C LEU A 150 7.89 -2.17 18.55
N ARG A 151 8.28 -1.17 19.35
CA ARG A 151 7.94 0.22 19.13
C ARG A 151 9.01 1.14 19.75
N PRO A 152 9.90 1.73 18.95
CA PRO A 152 10.85 2.71 19.48
C PRO A 152 10.13 3.90 20.14
N PRO A 153 10.44 4.26 21.40
CA PRO A 153 9.76 5.36 22.11
C PRO A 153 9.85 6.72 21.43
N VAL A 154 10.82 6.88 20.51
CA VAL A 154 10.99 8.11 19.73
C VAL A 154 9.80 8.39 18.81
N LEU A 155 9.04 7.37 18.42
CA LEU A 155 7.84 7.53 17.61
C LEU A 155 6.71 8.24 18.36
N ASP A 156 6.67 8.12 19.67
CA ASP A 156 5.69 8.80 20.53
C ASP A 156 5.99 10.31 20.67
N GLN A 157 7.23 10.73 20.37
CA GLN A 157 7.67 12.13 20.39
C GLN A 157 7.44 12.87 19.07
N GLY A 158 6.86 12.19 18.07
CA GLY A 158 6.53 12.74 16.75
C GLY A 158 7.65 12.59 15.72
N LEU A 159 7.27 12.87 14.47
CA LEU A 159 8.11 12.61 13.28
C LEU A 159 9.46 13.34 13.32
N VAL A 160 9.50 14.56 13.86
CA VAL A 160 10.73 15.38 13.93
C VAL A 160 11.76 14.77 14.88
N ALA A 161 11.31 14.20 16.00
CA ALA A 161 12.18 13.51 16.95
C ALA A 161 12.70 12.18 16.36
N ALA A 162 11.84 11.43 15.65
CA ALA A 162 12.20 10.19 14.97
C ALA A 162 13.27 10.42 13.89
N VAL A 163 13.13 11.46 13.07
CA VAL A 163 14.12 11.81 12.03
C VAL A 163 15.45 12.23 12.64
N ARG A 164 15.46 13.00 13.74
CA ARG A 164 16.69 13.39 14.45
C ARG A 164 17.41 12.22 15.10
N TRP A 165 16.67 11.18 15.47
CA TRP A 165 17.25 9.98 16.07
C TRP A 165 17.90 9.07 15.02
N LEU A 166 17.43 9.10 13.76
CA LEU A 166 17.95 8.32 12.63
C LEU A 166 19.17 8.97 11.94
N ALA A 167 19.40 10.26 12.16
CA ALA A 167 20.53 11.02 11.60
C ALA A 167 21.76 10.98 12.52
#